data_08bd7e3bb000163d2d7adc59f2d966d2
#
_entry.id   08bd7e3bb000163d2d7adc59f2d966d2
#
_cell.length_a   1.000
_cell.length_b   1.000
_cell.length_c   1.000
_cell.angle_alpha   90.00
_cell.angle_beta   90.00
_cell.angle_gamma   90.00
#
_symmetry.space_group_name_H-M   'P 1'
#
loop_
_entity.id
_entity.type
_entity.pdbx_description
1 polymer ?
#
loop_
_entity_poly.entity_id
_entity_poly.type
_entity_poly.pdbx_seq_one_letter_code
_entity_poly.pdbx_strand_id
1 'polypeptide(L)'
;MKDHQLLRVVRSGMIAALAAFPVGSAMVPGQALAAEPIKVVIGYQSLWAGGGEVVEVLRHTNIFELNGITAEYKTFTFGGPLAEAAVAGDIDNVFAADAPVLRAMARIPGSKVLQRTHDARFGILAQPDFQGGLADLKGKKLSAPFATTTFPRSMKAIVAAGIKQPLQEMTIINQDIAEQTNAMQGHLVDAVTTWDPTMERLVQQKLAKVIWSAPRGENIGMQGFSGKWLQANGNEGAVRFLKAWIMATWWTSNHMDQAHQWFAKTSRLPIDLLKVATDFDRNLATPIDDINKVDLTLSDSDIASSQDVMTFLYDNKLLTTRIEVKPYFDMGPLTEAAAEIKAGKVPDLKAIKVVAE
;
A
#
# COMPACT_ATOMS: atom_id res chain seq x y z
N MET A 1 24.23 -10.92 -79.46
CA MET A 1 25.36 -11.81 -79.78
C MET A 1 25.26 -12.93 -78.75
N LYS A 2 24.74 -14.02 -79.32
CA LYS A 2 25.25 -15.39 -79.30
C LYS A 2 25.13 -16.05 -77.88
N ASP A 3 24.59 -17.10 -77.75
CA ASP A 3 24.05 -18.31 -78.40
C ASP A 3 24.05 -19.44 -77.36
N HIS A 4 22.94 -20.17 -77.27
CA HIS A 4 22.76 -21.61 -77.30
C HIS A 4 23.70 -22.48 -76.44
N GLN A 5 23.26 -23.53 -75.78
CA GLN A 5 22.54 -24.72 -76.25
C GLN A 5 21.96 -25.58 -75.20
N LEU A 6 20.85 -26.13 -75.53
CA LEU A 6 20.21 -27.34 -74.98
C LEU A 6 21.13 -28.59 -74.99
N LEU A 7 20.93 -29.47 -74.06
CA LEU A 7 20.98 -30.91 -74.33
C LEU A 7 20.07 -31.73 -73.35
N ARG A 8 19.21 -32.47 -74.01
CA ARG A 8 18.34 -33.53 -73.51
C ARG A 8 19.19 -34.77 -73.21
N VAL A 9 18.66 -35.69 -72.36
CA VAL A 9 18.55 -37.17 -72.51
C VAL A 9 18.55 -37.80 -71.16
N VAL A 10 17.69 -38.63 -70.75
CA VAL A 10 16.95 -39.86 -70.96
C VAL A 10 16.54 -40.50 -69.63
N ARG A 11 15.40 -41.07 -69.64
CA ARG A 11 14.73 -41.87 -68.60
C ARG A 11 15.54 -43.10 -68.13
N SER A 12 15.41 -43.46 -66.86
CA SER A 12 15.27 -44.86 -66.44
C SER A 12 14.52 -44.88 -65.12
N GLY A 13 13.41 -45.58 -65.09
CA GLY A 13 12.56 -45.78 -63.93
C GLY A 13 13.13 -46.82 -62.98
N MET A 14 12.91 -46.57 -61.72
CA MET A 14 12.99 -47.63 -60.74
C MET A 14 11.85 -47.42 -59.72
N ILE A 15 10.94 -48.39 -59.72
CA ILE A 15 9.84 -48.50 -58.81
C ILE A 15 10.42 -48.97 -57.45
N ALA A 16 10.36 -48.14 -56.42
CA ALA A 16 10.65 -48.53 -55.07
C ALA A 16 9.37 -48.44 -54.21
N ALA A 17 8.98 -49.56 -53.66
CA ALA A 17 7.81 -49.74 -52.83
C ALA A 17 7.85 -48.88 -51.57
N LEU A 18 6.83 -48.03 -51.36
CA LEU A 18 6.61 -47.35 -50.11
C LEU A 18 6.07 -48.33 -49.08
N ALA A 19 6.91 -48.68 -48.10
CA ALA A 19 6.46 -49.25 -46.85
C ALA A 19 5.91 -48.09 -45.95
N ALA A 20 4.60 -48.07 -45.76
CA ALA A 20 3.95 -47.14 -44.83
C ALA A 20 4.22 -47.58 -43.39
N PHE A 21 5.12 -46.88 -42.68
CA PHE A 21 5.20 -46.95 -41.23
C PHE A 21 4.16 -46.01 -40.64
N PRO A 22 3.32 -46.47 -39.70
CA PRO A 22 2.46 -45.54 -38.95
C PRO A 22 3.35 -44.75 -38.00
N VAL A 23 3.52 -43.46 -38.27
CA VAL A 23 4.08 -42.48 -37.31
C VAL A 23 3.03 -42.30 -36.23
N GLY A 24 3.15 -43.08 -35.17
CA GLY A 24 2.44 -42.81 -33.94
C GLY A 24 2.91 -41.45 -33.39
N SER A 25 2.10 -40.42 -33.56
CA SER A 25 2.31 -39.13 -32.88
C SER A 25 2.13 -39.36 -31.38
N ALA A 26 3.24 -39.66 -30.69
CA ALA A 26 3.28 -39.53 -29.24
C ALA A 26 2.95 -38.06 -28.93
N MET A 27 1.74 -37.78 -28.44
CA MET A 27 1.41 -36.54 -27.79
C MET A 27 2.36 -36.41 -26.58
N VAL A 28 3.40 -35.65 -26.73
CA VAL A 28 4.18 -35.13 -25.61
C VAL A 28 3.18 -34.29 -24.79
N PRO A 29 2.92 -34.62 -23.51
CA PRO A 29 2.08 -33.75 -22.69
C PRO A 29 2.73 -32.40 -22.74
N GLY A 30 2.00 -31.40 -23.25
CA GLY A 30 2.46 -30.03 -23.29
C GLY A 30 2.86 -29.63 -21.87
N GLN A 31 4.14 -29.39 -21.67
CA GLN A 31 4.58 -28.64 -20.50
C GLN A 31 3.80 -27.33 -20.57
N ALA A 32 2.84 -27.16 -19.66
CA ALA A 32 2.23 -25.87 -19.43
C ALA A 32 3.41 -24.90 -19.17
N LEU A 33 3.69 -24.03 -20.14
CA LEU A 33 4.64 -22.93 -19.93
C LEU A 33 4.17 -22.24 -18.68
N ALA A 34 4.98 -22.29 -17.61
CA ALA A 34 4.70 -21.53 -16.40
C ALA A 34 4.46 -20.09 -16.85
N ALA A 35 3.31 -19.54 -16.52
CA ALA A 35 2.98 -18.17 -16.88
C ALA A 35 4.11 -17.26 -16.38
N GLU A 36 4.53 -16.31 -17.20
CA GLU A 36 5.55 -15.32 -16.82
C GLU A 36 5.18 -14.70 -15.47
N PRO A 37 6.14 -14.56 -14.54
CA PRO A 37 5.84 -13.97 -13.25
C PRO A 37 5.40 -12.51 -13.41
N ILE A 38 4.36 -12.15 -12.67
CA ILE A 38 3.87 -10.78 -12.57
C ILE A 38 4.95 -9.93 -11.89
N LYS A 39 5.37 -8.84 -12.54
CA LYS A 39 6.33 -7.92 -11.96
C LYS A 39 5.60 -6.75 -11.31
N VAL A 40 6.07 -6.32 -10.12
CA VAL A 40 5.53 -5.17 -9.42
C VAL A 40 6.64 -4.40 -8.70
N VAL A 41 6.64 -3.08 -8.83
CA VAL A 41 7.51 -2.19 -8.04
C VAL A 41 6.66 -1.60 -6.91
N ILE A 42 6.94 -2.01 -5.67
CA ILE A 42 6.17 -1.64 -4.48
C ILE A 42 6.84 -0.46 -3.77
N GLY A 43 6.11 0.67 -3.70
CA GLY A 43 6.43 1.77 -2.81
C GLY A 43 5.78 1.56 -1.43
N TYR A 44 6.53 1.76 -0.33
CA TYR A 44 5.99 1.68 1.02
C TYR A 44 6.69 2.67 1.97
N GLN A 45 6.11 2.86 3.16
CA GLN A 45 6.56 3.86 4.11
C GLN A 45 7.36 3.23 5.26
N SER A 46 8.60 3.70 5.49
CA SER A 46 9.46 3.24 6.59
C SER A 46 9.04 3.75 7.98
N LEU A 47 8.16 4.75 8.04
CA LEU A 47 7.68 5.34 9.29
C LEU A 47 6.17 5.11 9.50
N TRP A 48 5.64 3.99 8.98
CA TRP A 48 4.23 3.64 9.12
C TRP A 48 4.07 2.14 9.42
N ALA A 49 4.00 1.84 10.71
CA ALA A 49 3.82 0.48 11.21
C ALA A 49 2.41 -0.06 10.89
N GLY A 50 2.26 -1.36 10.94
CA GLY A 50 1.10 -2.11 10.48
C GLY A 50 1.30 -2.58 9.06
N GLY A 51 1.14 -1.70 8.10
CA GLY A 51 1.38 -2.05 6.70
C GLY A 51 2.84 -2.27 6.35
N GLY A 52 3.77 -1.61 7.04
CA GLY A 52 5.21 -1.82 6.87
C GLY A 52 5.64 -3.24 7.22
N GLU A 53 5.15 -3.80 8.30
CA GLU A 53 5.39 -5.19 8.71
C GLU A 53 4.90 -6.18 7.67
N VAL A 54 3.71 -5.96 7.08
CA VAL A 54 3.18 -6.84 6.02
C VAL A 54 4.06 -6.79 4.78
N VAL A 55 4.57 -5.61 4.40
CA VAL A 55 5.52 -5.49 3.27
C VAL A 55 6.84 -6.19 3.56
N GLU A 56 7.38 -6.08 4.78
CA GLU A 56 8.60 -6.81 5.15
C GLU A 56 8.37 -8.34 5.14
N VAL A 57 7.20 -8.81 5.53
CA VAL A 57 6.84 -10.23 5.38
C VAL A 57 6.84 -10.66 3.92
N LEU A 58 6.24 -9.88 3.02
CA LEU A 58 6.29 -10.15 1.57
C LEU A 58 7.72 -10.16 1.03
N ARG A 59 8.60 -9.32 1.59
CA ARG A 59 10.00 -9.19 1.18
C ARG A 59 10.87 -10.33 1.68
N HIS A 60 10.62 -10.82 2.90
CA HIS A 60 11.44 -11.82 3.57
C HIS A 60 10.89 -13.25 3.50
N THR A 61 9.77 -13.45 2.79
CA THR A 61 9.16 -14.78 2.58
C THR A 61 8.95 -15.06 1.10
N ASN A 62 8.69 -16.33 0.77
CA ASN A 62 8.37 -16.75 -0.58
C ASN A 62 6.88 -16.55 -0.96
N ILE A 63 6.10 -15.76 -0.22
CA ILE A 63 4.66 -15.58 -0.47
C ILE A 63 4.38 -15.04 -1.87
N PHE A 64 5.14 -14.06 -2.35
CA PHE A 64 5.00 -13.56 -3.72
C PHE A 64 5.35 -14.63 -4.76
N GLU A 65 6.45 -15.36 -4.56
CA GLU A 65 6.83 -16.47 -5.45
C GLU A 65 5.73 -17.53 -5.55
N LEU A 66 5.14 -17.93 -4.41
CA LEU A 66 4.01 -18.86 -4.36
C LEU A 66 2.79 -18.39 -5.15
N ASN A 67 2.63 -17.08 -5.34
CA ASN A 67 1.57 -16.46 -6.14
C ASN A 67 2.03 -16.06 -7.55
N GLY A 68 3.24 -16.46 -7.97
CA GLY A 68 3.79 -16.12 -9.29
C GLY A 68 4.08 -14.63 -9.48
N ILE A 69 4.56 -13.95 -8.43
CA ILE A 69 4.88 -12.53 -8.41
C ILE A 69 6.36 -12.34 -8.11
N THR A 70 6.99 -11.38 -8.80
CA THR A 70 8.32 -10.85 -8.50
C THR A 70 8.18 -9.37 -8.15
N ALA A 71 8.73 -8.95 -7.01
CA ALA A 71 8.60 -7.58 -6.52
C ALA A 71 9.95 -6.89 -6.35
N GLU A 72 9.98 -5.60 -6.68
CA GLU A 72 11.00 -4.65 -6.25
C GLU A 72 10.40 -3.71 -5.20
N TYR A 73 11.22 -3.20 -4.27
CA TYR A 73 10.74 -2.39 -3.15
C TYR A 73 11.44 -1.04 -3.11
N LYS A 74 10.66 0.03 -2.98
CA LYS A 74 11.16 1.40 -2.78
C LYS A 74 10.56 2.00 -1.52
N THR A 75 11.42 2.56 -0.67
CA THR A 75 11.05 3.07 0.65
C THR A 75 10.92 4.58 0.64
N PHE A 76 9.90 5.10 1.32
CA PHE A 76 9.61 6.53 1.47
C PHE A 76 9.36 6.85 2.94
N THR A 77 9.54 8.11 3.36
CA THR A 77 9.27 8.54 4.74
C THR A 77 7.77 8.58 5.05
N PHE A 78 6.96 9.09 4.09
CA PHE A 78 5.50 9.17 4.22
C PHE A 78 4.79 9.15 2.84
N GLY A 79 3.46 9.21 2.85
CA GLY A 79 2.64 9.02 1.65
C GLY A 79 2.76 10.10 0.57
N GLY A 80 3.19 11.32 0.91
CA GLY A 80 3.34 12.40 -0.07
C GLY A 80 4.38 12.10 -1.16
N PRO A 81 5.67 11.93 -0.79
CA PRO A 81 6.73 11.56 -1.74
C PRO A 81 6.44 10.24 -2.49
N LEU A 82 5.83 9.26 -1.80
CA LEU A 82 5.43 7.99 -2.40
C LEU A 82 4.39 8.21 -3.53
N ALA A 83 3.38 9.04 -3.28
CA ALA A 83 2.36 9.38 -4.28
C ALA A 83 2.96 10.06 -5.51
N GLU A 84 3.93 10.98 -5.33
CA GLU A 84 4.63 11.63 -6.45
C GLU A 84 5.47 10.63 -7.26
N ALA A 85 6.15 9.68 -6.61
CA ALA A 85 6.89 8.61 -7.30
C ALA A 85 5.96 7.73 -8.15
N ALA A 86 4.76 7.43 -7.66
CA ALA A 86 3.77 6.68 -8.44
C ALA A 86 3.26 7.46 -9.66
N VAL A 87 3.02 8.76 -9.50
CA VAL A 87 2.62 9.64 -10.60
C VAL A 87 3.73 9.74 -11.65
N ALA A 88 4.99 9.74 -11.24
CA ALA A 88 6.15 9.70 -12.13
C ALA A 88 6.33 8.33 -12.84
N GLY A 89 5.67 7.28 -12.35
CA GLY A 89 5.78 5.91 -12.89
C GLY A 89 6.97 5.13 -12.33
N ASP A 90 7.56 5.58 -11.24
CA ASP A 90 8.71 4.93 -10.58
C ASP A 90 8.30 3.71 -9.74
N ILE A 91 7.02 3.62 -9.37
CA ILE A 91 6.39 2.52 -8.63
C ILE A 91 5.02 2.21 -9.23
N ASP A 92 4.57 0.96 -9.10
CA ASP A 92 3.32 0.49 -9.70
C ASP A 92 2.12 0.67 -8.76
N ASN A 93 2.37 0.77 -7.46
CA ASN A 93 1.32 0.93 -6.45
C ASN A 93 1.51 2.19 -5.62
N VAL A 94 0.43 2.71 -5.07
CA VAL A 94 0.43 3.74 -4.02
C VAL A 94 -0.09 3.10 -2.74
N PHE A 95 0.82 2.86 -1.79
CA PHE A 95 0.50 2.32 -0.49
C PHE A 95 0.63 3.42 0.57
N ALA A 96 -0.49 4.06 0.86
CA ALA A 96 -0.59 5.19 1.80
C ALA A 96 -2.02 5.32 2.35
N ALA A 97 -2.27 6.34 3.18
CA ALA A 97 -3.63 6.69 3.58
C ALA A 97 -4.42 7.33 2.42
N ASP A 98 -5.71 7.55 2.60
CA ASP A 98 -6.64 7.95 1.54
C ASP A 98 -6.21 9.21 0.76
N ALA A 99 -5.80 10.31 1.43
CA ALA A 99 -5.48 11.56 0.73
C ALA A 99 -4.32 11.43 -0.27
N PRO A 100 -3.12 10.92 0.07
CA PRO A 100 -2.06 10.73 -0.90
C PRO A 100 -2.44 9.71 -1.98
N VAL A 101 -3.15 8.62 -1.65
CA VAL A 101 -3.61 7.63 -2.64
C VAL A 101 -4.54 8.27 -3.65
N LEU A 102 -5.62 8.91 -3.22
CA LEU A 102 -6.64 9.47 -4.12
C LEU A 102 -6.12 10.64 -4.96
N ARG A 103 -5.21 11.46 -4.40
CA ARG A 103 -4.52 12.50 -5.17
C ARG A 103 -3.65 11.91 -6.28
N ALA A 104 -2.98 10.80 -6.03
CA ALA A 104 -2.21 10.09 -7.06
C ALA A 104 -3.14 9.45 -8.09
N MET A 105 -4.19 8.73 -7.65
CA MET A 105 -5.16 8.08 -8.55
C MET A 105 -5.79 9.08 -9.52
N ALA A 106 -6.12 10.29 -9.04
CA ALA A 106 -6.68 11.35 -9.88
C ALA A 106 -5.73 11.86 -10.99
N ARG A 107 -4.42 11.58 -10.87
CA ARG A 107 -3.38 11.98 -11.83
C ARG A 107 -2.88 10.82 -12.69
N ILE A 108 -3.16 9.58 -12.30
CA ILE A 108 -2.72 8.37 -13.01
C ILE A 108 -3.91 7.78 -13.77
N PRO A 109 -3.93 7.84 -15.11
CA PRO A 109 -5.03 7.31 -15.92
C PRO A 109 -5.29 5.81 -15.65
N GLY A 110 -6.56 5.43 -15.54
CA GLY A 110 -6.98 4.04 -15.37
C GLY A 110 -6.61 3.39 -14.03
N SER A 111 -6.05 4.16 -13.09
CA SER A 111 -5.68 3.66 -11.75
C SER A 111 -6.90 3.28 -10.91
N LYS A 112 -6.73 2.32 -9.99
CA LYS A 112 -7.76 1.86 -9.06
C LYS A 112 -7.19 1.58 -7.68
N VAL A 113 -7.96 1.87 -6.65
CA VAL A 113 -7.76 1.39 -5.28
C VAL A 113 -8.44 0.01 -5.18
N LEU A 114 -7.69 -1.00 -4.79
CA LEU A 114 -8.16 -2.38 -4.78
C LEU A 114 -8.40 -2.94 -3.38
N GLN A 115 -7.80 -2.34 -2.35
CA GLN A 115 -7.92 -2.84 -0.98
C GLN A 115 -7.60 -1.78 0.06
N ARG A 116 -8.08 -2.02 1.26
CA ARG A 116 -7.55 -1.52 2.51
C ARG A 116 -6.29 -2.31 2.86
N THR A 117 -5.38 -1.73 3.62
CA THR A 117 -4.17 -2.42 4.08
C THR A 117 -4.12 -2.57 5.60
N HIS A 118 -4.36 -1.50 6.35
CA HIS A 118 -4.31 -1.52 7.82
C HIS A 118 -5.02 -0.29 8.41
N ASP A 119 -5.25 -0.32 9.74
CA ASP A 119 -5.64 0.85 10.54
C ASP A 119 -4.41 1.48 11.19
N ALA A 120 -4.35 2.80 11.25
CA ALA A 120 -3.29 3.51 11.95
C ALA A 120 -3.87 4.54 12.93
N ARG A 121 -3.30 4.60 14.13
CA ARG A 121 -3.62 5.63 15.11
C ARG A 121 -2.94 6.94 14.70
N PHE A 122 -3.65 8.05 14.82
CA PHE A 122 -3.11 9.39 14.66
C PHE A 122 -3.77 10.37 15.63
N GLY A 123 -3.15 11.52 15.81
CA GLY A 123 -3.69 12.53 16.71
C GLY A 123 -2.95 13.85 16.66
N ILE A 124 -3.35 14.73 17.55
CA ILE A 124 -2.67 16.01 17.81
C ILE A 124 -2.03 15.91 19.18
N LEU A 125 -0.73 16.17 19.23
CA LEU A 125 0.07 16.20 20.44
C LEU A 125 0.58 17.62 20.64
N ALA A 126 0.57 18.09 21.87
CA ALA A 126 1.11 19.40 22.25
C ALA A 126 2.34 19.25 23.14
N GLN A 127 3.06 20.36 23.36
CA GLN A 127 4.17 20.42 24.31
C GLN A 127 3.73 19.89 25.68
N PRO A 128 4.62 19.28 26.47
CA PRO A 128 4.26 18.67 27.76
C PRO A 128 3.61 19.65 28.75
N ASP A 129 4.05 20.91 28.72
CA ASP A 129 3.56 22.00 29.57
C ASP A 129 2.34 22.74 29.02
N PHE A 130 1.91 22.43 27.78
CA PHE A 130 0.73 23.03 27.16
C PHE A 130 -0.51 22.80 28.04
N GLN A 131 -1.27 23.86 28.33
CA GLN A 131 -2.50 23.73 29.11
C GLN A 131 -3.71 23.85 28.16
N GLY A 132 -4.68 22.94 28.35
CA GLY A 132 -5.91 22.94 27.57
C GLY A 132 -6.00 21.82 26.52
N GLY A 133 -6.92 22.01 25.57
CA GLY A 133 -7.24 21.08 24.47
C GLY A 133 -7.15 21.73 23.11
N LEU A 134 -7.92 21.19 22.12
CA LEU A 134 -7.88 21.67 20.73
C LEU A 134 -8.25 23.13 20.56
N ALA A 135 -9.22 23.65 21.39
CA ALA A 135 -9.65 25.05 21.32
C ALA A 135 -8.53 26.04 21.69
N ASP A 136 -7.59 25.60 22.56
CA ASP A 136 -6.50 26.43 23.06
C ASP A 136 -5.31 26.48 22.09
N LEU A 137 -5.41 25.81 20.93
CA LEU A 137 -4.43 25.91 19.84
C LEU A 137 -4.56 27.22 19.04
N LYS A 138 -5.58 28.05 19.29
CA LYS A 138 -5.73 29.35 18.63
C LYS A 138 -4.50 30.23 18.86
N GLY A 139 -3.93 30.75 17.78
CA GLY A 139 -2.69 31.54 17.80
C GLY A 139 -1.40 30.73 17.95
N LYS A 140 -1.48 29.41 18.07
CA LYS A 140 -0.34 28.51 18.27
C LYS A 140 0.25 28.03 16.94
N LYS A 141 1.47 27.47 17.03
CA LYS A 141 2.17 26.86 15.90
C LYS A 141 1.92 25.35 15.89
N LEU A 142 1.32 24.83 14.81
CA LEU A 142 1.08 23.41 14.58
C LEU A 142 1.93 22.91 13.43
N SER A 143 2.80 21.92 13.66
CA SER A 143 3.48 21.19 12.60
C SER A 143 2.56 20.10 12.03
N ALA A 144 2.44 20.05 10.70
CA ALA A 144 1.61 19.08 9.99
C ALA A 144 2.18 18.79 8.60
N PRO A 145 2.28 17.51 8.17
CA PRO A 145 2.64 17.19 6.79
C PRO A 145 1.39 17.31 5.88
N PHE A 146 1.36 18.35 5.05
CA PHE A 146 0.17 18.73 4.26
C PHE A 146 -0.31 17.68 3.26
N ALA A 147 0.63 16.90 2.71
CA ALA A 147 0.30 15.87 1.72
C ALA A 147 -0.16 14.55 2.36
N THR A 148 -0.85 14.61 3.51
CA THR A 148 -1.31 13.45 4.27
C THR A 148 -2.80 13.52 4.58
N THR A 149 -3.37 12.41 5.00
CA THR A 149 -4.75 12.30 5.52
C THR A 149 -4.91 12.95 6.89
N THR A 150 -3.87 12.86 7.74
CA THR A 150 -3.94 13.36 9.12
C THR A 150 -4.13 14.87 9.17
N PHE A 151 -3.55 15.60 8.22
CA PHE A 151 -3.69 17.07 8.18
C PHE A 151 -5.15 17.52 8.05
N PRO A 152 -5.91 17.18 6.99
CA PRO A 152 -7.30 17.63 6.86
C PRO A 152 -8.19 17.14 8.00
N ARG A 153 -7.98 15.93 8.50
CA ARG A 153 -8.77 15.37 9.61
C ARG A 153 -8.49 16.11 10.92
N SER A 154 -7.23 16.46 11.19
CA SER A 154 -6.86 17.29 12.33
C SER A 154 -7.48 18.69 12.24
N MET A 155 -7.48 19.31 11.06
CA MET A 155 -8.15 20.60 10.86
C MET A 155 -9.65 20.52 11.12
N LYS A 156 -10.34 19.45 10.65
CA LYS A 156 -11.76 19.21 10.96
C LYS A 156 -12.00 19.10 12.48
N ALA A 157 -11.14 18.37 13.20
CA ALA A 157 -11.25 18.25 14.66
C ALA A 157 -11.06 19.61 15.37
N ILE A 158 -10.10 20.42 14.94
CA ILE A 158 -9.84 21.77 15.47
C ILE A 158 -11.04 22.69 15.19
N VAL A 159 -11.64 22.62 13.99
CA VAL A 159 -12.86 23.36 13.66
C VAL A 159 -14.03 22.96 14.58
N ALA A 160 -14.21 21.66 14.81
CA ALA A 160 -15.24 21.14 15.71
C ALA A 160 -15.02 21.59 17.17
N ALA A 161 -13.77 21.81 17.58
CA ALA A 161 -13.42 22.33 18.89
C ALA A 161 -13.59 23.87 19.03
N GLY A 162 -13.97 24.57 17.96
CA GLY A 162 -14.34 26.00 18.00
C GLY A 162 -13.43 26.97 17.28
N ILE A 163 -12.26 26.56 16.78
CA ILE A 163 -11.41 27.41 15.91
C ILE A 163 -11.96 27.31 14.48
N LYS A 164 -12.74 28.32 14.07
CA LYS A 164 -13.52 28.27 12.82
C LYS A 164 -12.67 28.29 11.55
N GLN A 165 -11.54 28.95 11.60
CA GLN A 165 -10.64 29.13 10.45
C GLN A 165 -9.19 28.79 10.85
N PRO A 166 -8.86 27.51 11.16
CA PRO A 166 -7.55 27.14 11.71
C PRO A 166 -6.38 27.57 10.82
N LEU A 167 -6.53 27.57 9.49
CA LEU A 167 -5.49 28.02 8.57
C LEU A 167 -5.20 29.55 8.63
N GLN A 168 -6.07 30.34 9.28
CA GLN A 168 -5.92 31.77 9.47
C GLN A 168 -5.67 32.14 10.94
N GLU A 169 -6.24 31.34 11.86
CA GLU A 169 -6.21 31.61 13.29
C GLU A 169 -5.05 30.90 14.01
N MET A 170 -4.27 30.07 13.28
CA MET A 170 -3.08 29.37 13.75
C MET A 170 -1.93 29.53 12.76
N THR A 171 -0.70 29.27 13.20
CA THR A 171 0.44 29.14 12.29
C THR A 171 0.63 27.65 11.97
N ILE A 172 0.26 27.22 10.76
CA ILE A 172 0.44 25.84 10.33
C ILE A 172 1.76 25.71 9.54
N ILE A 173 2.64 24.85 10.01
CA ILE A 173 3.96 24.59 9.39
C ILE A 173 3.91 23.28 8.66
N ASN A 174 4.09 23.32 7.33
CA ASN A 174 4.26 22.10 6.53
C ASN A 174 5.64 21.49 6.83
N GLN A 175 5.65 20.33 7.45
CA GLN A 175 6.89 19.69 7.90
C GLN A 175 6.80 18.16 7.76
N ASP A 176 7.90 17.52 7.34
CA ASP A 176 8.00 16.07 7.28
C ASP A 176 7.87 15.45 8.68
N ILE A 177 7.23 14.30 8.78
CA ILE A 177 7.06 13.56 10.04
C ILE A 177 8.41 13.23 10.71
N ALA A 178 9.45 12.97 9.91
CA ALA A 178 10.77 12.67 10.42
C ALA A 178 11.39 13.84 11.21
N GLU A 179 10.98 15.08 10.93
CA GLU A 179 11.48 16.29 11.56
C GLU A 179 10.69 16.68 12.83
N GLN A 180 9.48 16.15 13.01
CA GLN A 180 8.59 16.55 14.10
C GLN A 180 9.16 16.30 15.50
N THR A 181 9.93 15.22 15.67
CA THR A 181 10.57 14.94 16.96
C THR A 181 11.54 16.05 17.35
N ASN A 182 12.37 16.50 16.42
CA ASN A 182 13.32 17.59 16.66
C ASN A 182 12.60 18.92 16.88
N ALA A 183 11.51 19.17 16.16
CA ALA A 183 10.72 20.38 16.31
C ALA A 183 10.07 20.47 17.70
N MET A 184 9.54 19.35 18.22
CA MET A 184 8.98 19.29 19.57
C MET A 184 10.07 19.43 20.64
N GLN A 185 11.18 18.70 20.50
CA GLN A 185 12.30 18.79 21.43
C GLN A 185 12.91 20.19 21.51
N GLY A 186 13.00 20.88 20.37
CA GLY A 186 13.52 22.25 20.27
C GLY A 186 12.51 23.34 20.60
N HIS A 187 11.26 23.02 21.01
CA HIS A 187 10.18 23.98 21.24
C HIS A 187 9.92 24.92 20.04
N LEU A 188 10.16 24.43 18.81
CA LEU A 188 9.96 25.21 17.59
C LEU A 188 8.49 25.31 17.21
N VAL A 189 7.67 24.37 17.69
CA VAL A 189 6.21 24.31 17.52
C VAL A 189 5.53 24.02 18.85
N ASP A 190 4.28 24.46 18.98
CA ASP A 190 3.45 24.23 20.18
C ASP A 190 2.79 22.83 20.14
N ALA A 191 2.50 22.35 18.92
CA ALA A 191 1.85 21.07 18.71
C ALA A 191 2.25 20.45 17.35
N VAL A 192 1.98 19.14 17.22
CA VAL A 192 2.14 18.40 15.98
C VAL A 192 0.89 17.58 15.69
N THR A 193 0.52 17.41 14.41
CA THR A 193 -0.34 16.31 14.00
C THR A 193 0.53 15.20 13.41
N THR A 194 0.38 14.00 13.94
CA THR A 194 1.26 12.88 13.62
C THR A 194 0.54 11.54 13.83
N TRP A 195 1.19 10.45 13.47
CA TRP A 195 0.68 9.09 13.60
C TRP A 195 1.73 8.14 14.18
N ASP A 196 1.29 6.94 14.56
CA ASP A 196 2.21 5.92 15.05
C ASP A 196 3.14 5.39 13.96
N PRO A 197 4.38 5.06 14.33
CA PRO A 197 4.95 5.02 15.69
C PRO A 197 5.53 6.37 16.20
N THR A 198 5.52 7.44 15.39
CA THR A 198 6.06 8.74 15.81
C THR A 198 5.26 9.36 16.97
N MET A 199 3.93 9.19 16.96
CA MET A 199 3.06 9.64 18.05
C MET A 199 3.49 9.01 19.38
N GLU A 200 3.61 7.69 19.43
CA GLU A 200 4.03 6.96 20.63
C GLU A 200 5.46 7.34 21.07
N ARG A 201 6.39 7.48 20.13
CA ARG A 201 7.76 7.93 20.41
C ARG A 201 7.80 9.26 21.16
N LEU A 202 7.01 10.25 20.70
CA LEU A 202 6.95 11.56 21.35
C LEU A 202 6.42 11.45 22.77
N VAL A 203 5.43 10.59 23.03
CA VAL A 203 4.85 10.37 24.36
C VAL A 203 5.86 9.66 25.28
N GLN A 204 6.48 8.57 24.84
CA GLN A 204 7.45 7.81 25.63
C GLN A 204 8.70 8.65 25.99
N GLN A 205 9.14 9.49 25.06
CA GLN A 205 10.26 10.41 25.31
C GLN A 205 9.85 11.65 26.12
N LYS A 206 8.59 11.75 26.54
CA LYS A 206 8.03 12.91 27.28
C LYS A 206 8.22 14.25 26.55
N LEU A 207 8.32 14.21 25.23
CA LEU A 207 8.44 15.40 24.36
C LEU A 207 7.08 15.98 24.02
N ALA A 208 6.01 15.22 24.17
CA ALA A 208 4.65 15.68 23.91
C ALA A 208 3.61 14.92 24.74
N LYS A 209 2.43 15.50 24.86
CA LYS A 209 1.23 14.82 25.38
C LYS A 209 0.11 14.85 24.35
N VAL A 210 -0.67 13.78 24.29
CA VAL A 210 -1.84 13.69 23.41
C VAL A 210 -2.93 14.62 23.93
N ILE A 211 -3.38 15.54 23.09
CA ILE A 211 -4.53 16.42 23.36
C ILE A 211 -5.78 16.04 22.57
N TRP A 212 -5.59 15.24 21.53
CA TRP A 212 -6.66 14.64 20.75
C TRP A 212 -6.15 13.40 20.00
N SER A 213 -6.99 12.37 19.91
CA SER A 213 -6.74 11.18 19.10
C SER A 213 -7.97 10.87 18.27
N ALA A 214 -7.76 10.54 17.01
CA ALA A 214 -8.84 10.17 16.11
C ALA A 214 -9.42 8.79 16.49
N PRO A 215 -10.72 8.56 16.28
CA PRO A 215 -11.32 7.23 16.36
C PRO A 215 -10.66 6.25 15.41
N ARG A 216 -10.74 4.95 15.72
CA ARG A 216 -10.30 3.89 14.79
C ARG A 216 -11.10 3.99 13.48
N GLY A 217 -10.43 3.75 12.36
CA GLY A 217 -11.01 3.86 11.03
C GLY A 217 -10.89 5.25 10.38
N GLU A 218 -10.40 6.26 11.11
CA GLU A 218 -10.17 7.60 10.55
C GLU A 218 -8.83 7.74 9.80
N ASN A 219 -7.90 6.81 9.97
CA ASN A 219 -6.64 6.75 9.22
C ASN A 219 -6.40 5.32 8.76
N ILE A 220 -6.94 5.01 7.61
CA ILE A 220 -6.83 3.70 6.97
C ILE A 220 -5.80 3.74 5.86
N GLY A 221 -4.94 2.73 5.86
CA GLY A 221 -4.07 2.45 4.72
C GLY A 221 -4.90 1.90 3.56
N MET A 222 -4.61 2.41 2.37
CA MET A 222 -5.18 1.93 1.12
C MET A 222 -4.07 1.57 0.15
N GLN A 223 -4.37 0.70 -0.79
CA GLN A 223 -3.46 0.37 -1.86
C GLN A 223 -4.13 0.56 -3.21
N GLY A 224 -3.60 1.53 -3.96
CA GLY A 224 -3.98 1.82 -5.32
C GLY A 224 -2.92 1.34 -6.30
N PHE A 225 -3.31 0.99 -7.50
CA PHE A 225 -2.43 0.55 -8.58
C PHE A 225 -2.54 1.45 -9.78
N SER A 226 -1.42 1.64 -10.50
CA SER A 226 -1.39 2.39 -11.74
C SER A 226 -2.22 1.67 -12.82
N GLY A 227 -2.90 2.45 -13.67
CA GLY A 227 -3.65 1.87 -14.80
C GLY A 227 -2.76 1.07 -15.76
N LYS A 228 -1.48 1.46 -15.91
CA LYS A 228 -0.49 0.71 -16.69
C LYS A 228 -0.27 -0.70 -16.15
N TRP A 229 -0.07 -0.83 -14.84
CA TRP A 229 0.12 -2.13 -14.19
C TRP A 229 -1.14 -2.99 -14.29
N LEU A 230 -2.32 -2.39 -14.03
CA LEU A 230 -3.61 -3.08 -14.14
C LEU A 230 -3.90 -3.57 -15.57
N GLN A 231 -3.58 -2.76 -16.56
CA GLN A 231 -3.76 -3.15 -17.98
C GLN A 231 -2.81 -4.30 -18.38
N ALA A 232 -1.55 -4.24 -17.90
CA ALA A 232 -0.54 -5.25 -18.25
C ALA A 232 -0.84 -6.62 -17.61
N ASN A 233 -1.41 -6.65 -16.41
CA ASN A 233 -1.58 -7.88 -15.61
C ASN A 233 -3.05 -8.35 -15.53
N GLY A 234 -4.00 -7.50 -15.90
CA GLY A 234 -5.42 -7.80 -15.90
C GLY A 234 -5.99 -8.11 -14.50
N ASN A 235 -7.22 -8.60 -14.49
CA ASN A 235 -7.89 -8.98 -13.24
C ASN A 235 -7.18 -10.15 -12.53
N GLU A 236 -6.67 -11.11 -13.28
CA GLU A 236 -5.92 -12.25 -12.73
C GLU A 236 -4.68 -11.78 -11.94
N GLY A 237 -3.91 -10.82 -12.49
CA GLY A 237 -2.75 -10.25 -11.80
C GLY A 237 -3.13 -9.52 -10.51
N ALA A 238 -4.22 -8.77 -10.53
CA ALA A 238 -4.75 -8.10 -9.34
C ALA A 238 -5.19 -9.12 -8.28
N VAL A 239 -5.93 -10.17 -8.66
CA VAL A 239 -6.36 -11.25 -7.76
C VAL A 239 -5.17 -11.99 -7.14
N ARG A 240 -4.15 -12.33 -7.91
CA ARG A 240 -2.92 -12.98 -7.40
C ARG A 240 -2.22 -12.10 -6.38
N PHE A 241 -2.07 -10.81 -6.67
CA PHE A 241 -1.47 -9.85 -5.75
C PHE A 241 -2.25 -9.76 -4.43
N LEU A 242 -3.57 -9.66 -4.51
CA LEU A 242 -4.44 -9.57 -3.34
C LEU A 242 -4.44 -10.84 -2.50
N LYS A 243 -4.39 -12.03 -3.13
CA LYS A 243 -4.19 -13.30 -2.40
C LYS A 243 -2.86 -13.30 -1.65
N ALA A 244 -1.78 -12.87 -2.29
CA ALA A 244 -0.47 -12.78 -1.63
C ALA A 244 -0.50 -11.79 -0.45
N TRP A 245 -1.20 -10.67 -0.58
CA TRP A 245 -1.34 -9.71 0.51
C TRP A 245 -2.17 -10.25 1.68
N ILE A 246 -3.27 -10.95 1.40
CA ILE A 246 -4.08 -11.64 2.42
C ILE A 246 -3.23 -12.69 3.15
N MET A 247 -2.46 -13.52 2.41
CA MET A 247 -1.53 -14.51 2.99
C MET A 247 -0.48 -13.83 3.88
N ALA A 248 0.10 -12.73 3.42
CA ALA A 248 1.09 -11.98 4.18
C ALA A 248 0.50 -11.36 5.46
N THR A 249 -0.70 -10.78 5.39
CA THR A 249 -1.39 -10.23 6.56
C THR A 249 -1.69 -11.33 7.58
N TRP A 250 -2.20 -12.47 7.13
CA TRP A 250 -2.42 -13.65 7.98
C TRP A 250 -1.12 -14.14 8.62
N TRP A 251 -0.07 -14.28 7.83
CA TRP A 251 1.24 -14.73 8.34
C TRP A 251 1.81 -13.72 9.35
N THR A 252 1.72 -12.43 9.05
CA THR A 252 2.18 -11.35 9.94
C THR A 252 1.50 -11.43 11.29
N SER A 253 0.16 -11.58 11.35
CA SER A 253 -0.58 -11.67 12.60
C SER A 253 -0.15 -12.84 13.47
N ASN A 254 0.31 -13.94 12.86
CA ASN A 254 0.76 -15.15 13.56
C ASN A 254 2.27 -15.16 13.87
N HIS A 255 3.05 -14.22 13.29
CA HIS A 255 4.50 -14.13 13.46
C HIS A 255 4.95 -12.68 13.72
N MET A 256 4.19 -11.96 14.54
CA MET A 256 4.36 -10.52 14.76
C MET A 256 5.75 -10.16 15.29
N ASP A 257 6.33 -10.96 16.19
CA ASP A 257 7.68 -10.68 16.69
C ASP A 257 8.74 -10.71 15.57
N GLN A 258 8.61 -11.61 14.61
CA GLN A 258 9.50 -11.68 13.46
C GLN A 258 9.28 -10.49 12.52
N ALA A 259 8.03 -10.14 12.24
CA ALA A 259 7.67 -9.00 11.40
C ALA A 259 8.19 -7.67 12.00
N HIS A 260 8.04 -7.49 13.30
CA HIS A 260 8.61 -6.35 14.03
C HIS A 260 10.15 -6.29 13.94
N GLN A 261 10.85 -7.43 14.04
CA GLN A 261 12.30 -7.47 13.90
C GLN A 261 12.75 -7.00 12.51
N TRP A 262 12.07 -7.43 11.45
CA TRP A 262 12.36 -7.00 10.09
C TRP A 262 12.06 -5.52 9.89
N PHE A 263 10.85 -5.07 10.29
CA PHE A 263 10.48 -3.68 10.12
C PHE A 263 11.30 -2.72 11.01
N ALA A 264 11.75 -3.15 12.18
CA ALA A 264 12.67 -2.38 13.02
C ALA A 264 14.02 -2.10 12.34
N LYS A 265 14.55 -3.06 11.56
CA LYS A 265 15.75 -2.84 10.75
C LYS A 265 15.54 -1.75 9.67
N THR A 266 14.39 -1.77 9.01
CA THR A 266 14.02 -0.80 7.96
C THR A 266 13.68 0.58 8.53
N SER A 267 12.84 0.63 9.55
CA SER A 267 12.37 1.87 10.18
C SER A 267 13.40 2.53 11.09
N ARG A 268 14.34 1.73 11.62
CA ARG A 268 15.27 2.11 12.69
C ARG A 268 14.58 2.54 13.98
N LEU A 269 13.39 1.98 14.22
CA LEU A 269 12.60 2.25 15.41
C LEU A 269 12.66 1.09 16.39
N PRO A 270 12.58 1.35 17.70
CA PRO A 270 12.44 0.33 18.72
C PRO A 270 11.18 -0.52 18.53
N ILE A 271 11.28 -1.82 18.81
CA ILE A 271 10.19 -2.79 18.61
C ILE A 271 8.97 -2.47 19.50
N ASP A 272 9.18 -1.94 20.69
CA ASP A 272 8.09 -1.55 21.61
C ASP A 272 7.19 -0.46 21.01
N LEU A 273 7.75 0.49 20.26
CA LEU A 273 6.95 1.48 19.51
C LEU A 273 6.14 0.83 18.39
N LEU A 274 6.70 -0.16 17.70
CA LEU A 274 6.02 -0.87 16.62
C LEU A 274 4.85 -1.71 17.16
N LYS A 275 5.03 -2.37 18.31
CA LYS A 275 3.98 -3.14 18.99
C LYS A 275 2.76 -2.27 19.31
N VAL A 276 2.96 -1.10 19.91
CA VAL A 276 1.85 -0.18 20.21
C VAL A 276 1.11 0.25 18.94
N ALA A 277 1.85 0.49 17.84
CA ALA A 277 1.24 0.88 16.58
C ALA A 277 0.41 -0.24 15.94
N THR A 278 0.91 -1.48 15.95
CA THR A 278 0.23 -2.64 15.36
C THR A 278 -0.96 -3.13 16.19
N ASP A 279 -0.96 -2.94 17.52
CA ASP A 279 -2.10 -3.23 18.39
C ASP A 279 -3.37 -2.44 18.05
N PHE A 280 -3.22 -1.36 17.28
CA PHE A 280 -4.36 -0.58 16.80
C PHE A 280 -5.00 -1.17 15.54
N ASP A 281 -4.34 -2.05 14.80
CA ASP A 281 -4.87 -2.63 13.56
C ASP A 281 -5.80 -3.82 13.85
N ARG A 282 -6.87 -3.95 13.06
CA ARG A 282 -7.87 -5.01 13.22
C ARG A 282 -7.37 -6.40 12.86
N ASN A 283 -6.40 -6.49 11.95
CA ASN A 283 -5.84 -7.76 11.49
C ASN A 283 -4.56 -8.14 12.23
N LEU A 284 -3.89 -7.19 12.91
CA LEU A 284 -2.56 -7.41 13.49
C LEU A 284 -2.56 -7.42 15.01
N ALA A 285 -3.60 -6.87 15.65
CA ALA A 285 -3.69 -6.79 17.11
C ALA A 285 -3.71 -8.17 17.80
N THR A 286 -4.17 -9.20 17.12
CA THR A 286 -4.22 -10.58 17.63
C THR A 286 -3.99 -11.58 16.51
N PRO A 287 -3.42 -12.77 16.81
CA PRO A 287 -3.26 -13.83 15.81
C PRO A 287 -4.59 -14.23 15.16
N ILE A 288 -4.58 -14.39 13.85
CA ILE A 288 -5.73 -14.83 13.04
C ILE A 288 -5.59 -16.33 12.77
N ASP A 289 -6.47 -17.13 13.34
CA ASP A 289 -6.49 -18.59 13.24
C ASP A 289 -6.89 -19.09 11.83
N ASP A 290 -7.81 -18.38 11.15
CA ASP A 290 -8.32 -18.71 9.82
C ASP A 290 -8.06 -17.56 8.85
N ILE A 291 -7.33 -17.82 7.77
CA ILE A 291 -7.01 -16.82 6.73
C ILE A 291 -8.26 -16.12 6.16
N ASN A 292 -9.42 -16.79 6.17
CA ASN A 292 -10.68 -16.22 5.73
C ASN A 292 -11.19 -15.07 6.63
N LYS A 293 -10.60 -14.88 7.80
CA LYS A 293 -10.93 -13.77 8.72
C LYS A 293 -10.12 -12.50 8.46
N VAL A 294 -9.14 -12.55 7.57
CA VAL A 294 -8.41 -11.34 7.16
C VAL A 294 -9.37 -10.38 6.46
N ASP A 295 -9.52 -9.17 7.00
CA ASP A 295 -10.43 -8.14 6.47
C ASP A 295 -9.64 -6.97 5.86
N LEU A 296 -9.59 -6.93 4.53
CA LEU A 296 -8.99 -5.88 3.72
C LEU A 296 -10.04 -5.08 2.94
N THR A 297 -11.30 -5.15 3.35
CA THR A 297 -12.40 -4.47 2.68
C THR A 297 -12.43 -2.97 2.97
N LEU A 298 -12.89 -2.20 2.00
CA LEU A 298 -13.25 -0.80 2.14
C LEU A 298 -14.78 -0.71 2.04
N SER A 299 -15.40 -0.20 3.09
CA SER A 299 -16.84 0.00 3.15
C SER A 299 -17.28 1.28 2.42
N ASP A 300 -18.57 1.40 2.13
CA ASP A 300 -19.13 2.64 1.60
C ASP A 300 -18.89 3.84 2.55
N SER A 301 -18.84 3.60 3.85
CA SER A 301 -18.51 4.65 4.84
C SER A 301 -17.06 5.08 4.76
N ASP A 302 -16.12 4.15 4.48
CA ASP A 302 -14.70 4.49 4.26
C ASP A 302 -14.54 5.35 3.00
N ILE A 303 -15.26 5.00 1.93
CA ILE A 303 -15.27 5.77 0.67
C ILE A 303 -15.87 7.16 0.88
N ALA A 304 -16.99 7.26 1.61
CA ALA A 304 -17.62 8.55 1.94
C ALA A 304 -16.70 9.42 2.81
N SER A 305 -16.04 8.84 3.81
CA SER A 305 -15.06 9.53 4.65
C SER A 305 -13.88 10.06 3.84
N SER A 306 -13.42 9.29 2.85
CA SER A 306 -12.36 9.71 1.91
C SER A 306 -12.83 10.87 1.00
N GLN A 307 -14.11 10.85 0.57
CA GLN A 307 -14.69 11.98 -0.19
C GLN A 307 -14.69 13.26 0.66
N ASP A 308 -15.04 13.17 1.93
CA ASP A 308 -15.01 14.30 2.86
C ASP A 308 -13.61 14.92 2.98
N VAL A 309 -12.57 14.08 3.03
CA VAL A 309 -11.16 14.53 3.06
C VAL A 309 -10.82 15.30 1.77
N MET A 310 -11.17 14.75 0.60
CA MET A 310 -10.90 15.42 -0.68
C MET A 310 -11.69 16.71 -0.83
N THR A 311 -12.94 16.74 -0.37
CA THR A 311 -13.79 17.94 -0.35
C THR A 311 -13.17 19.02 0.54
N PHE A 312 -12.73 18.67 1.75
CA PHE A 312 -12.05 19.61 2.65
C PHE A 312 -10.80 20.21 2.02
N LEU A 313 -9.97 19.39 1.38
CA LEU A 313 -8.75 19.85 0.72
C LEU A 313 -9.05 20.83 -0.43
N TYR A 314 -10.09 20.57 -1.20
CA TYR A 314 -10.52 21.46 -2.30
C TYR A 314 -11.11 22.77 -1.77
N ASP A 315 -12.03 22.73 -0.81
CA ASP A 315 -12.70 23.91 -0.25
C ASP A 315 -11.71 24.86 0.43
N ASN A 316 -10.63 24.31 1.01
CA ASN A 316 -9.54 25.09 1.62
C ASN A 316 -8.40 25.44 0.65
N LYS A 317 -8.59 25.25 -0.69
CA LYS A 317 -7.62 25.62 -1.74
C LYS A 317 -6.28 24.87 -1.64
N LEU A 318 -6.29 23.68 -1.03
CA LEU A 318 -5.15 22.75 -0.94
C LEU A 318 -5.13 21.77 -2.11
N LEU A 319 -6.21 21.73 -2.88
CA LEU A 319 -6.32 21.10 -4.20
C LEU A 319 -6.84 22.13 -5.20
N THR A 320 -6.31 22.08 -6.41
CA THR A 320 -6.74 22.93 -7.52
C THR A 320 -7.96 22.40 -8.26
N THR A 321 -8.22 21.09 -8.13
CA THR A 321 -9.32 20.38 -8.80
C THR A 321 -10.08 19.55 -7.79
N ARG A 322 -11.41 19.57 -7.88
CA ARG A 322 -12.27 18.71 -7.09
C ARG A 322 -12.11 17.26 -7.55
N ILE A 323 -11.93 16.36 -6.60
CA ILE A 323 -11.75 14.93 -6.84
C ILE A 323 -13.00 14.19 -6.37
N GLU A 324 -13.72 13.57 -7.31
CA GLU A 324 -14.79 12.60 -7.00
C GLU A 324 -14.14 11.23 -6.83
N VAL A 325 -14.19 10.66 -5.61
CA VAL A 325 -13.36 9.51 -5.25
C VAL A 325 -13.93 8.16 -5.71
N LYS A 326 -15.26 8.02 -5.75
CA LYS A 326 -15.93 6.74 -6.02
C LYS A 326 -15.43 6.01 -7.29
N PRO A 327 -15.16 6.70 -8.42
CA PRO A 327 -14.67 6.05 -9.63
C PRO A 327 -13.29 5.38 -9.50
N TYR A 328 -12.52 5.72 -8.47
CA TYR A 328 -11.19 5.13 -8.25
C TYR A 328 -11.23 3.82 -7.46
N PHE A 329 -12.34 3.46 -6.83
CA PHE A 329 -12.45 2.22 -6.07
C PHE A 329 -12.94 1.07 -6.94
N ASP A 330 -12.27 -0.08 -6.84
CA ASP A 330 -12.67 -1.35 -7.46
C ASP A 330 -12.39 -2.49 -6.49
N MET A 331 -13.44 -2.96 -5.81
CA MET A 331 -13.34 -4.06 -4.84
C MET A 331 -13.59 -5.44 -5.49
N GLY A 332 -13.84 -5.50 -6.80
CA GLY A 332 -14.08 -6.74 -7.54
C GLY A 332 -12.94 -7.74 -7.38
N PRO A 333 -11.68 -7.37 -7.68
CA PRO A 333 -10.53 -8.27 -7.54
C PRO A 333 -10.32 -8.78 -6.11
N LEU A 334 -10.58 -7.95 -5.07
CA LEU A 334 -10.47 -8.38 -3.67
C LEU A 334 -11.57 -9.40 -3.31
N THR A 335 -12.79 -9.15 -3.76
CA THR A 335 -13.91 -10.08 -3.57
C THR A 335 -13.61 -11.43 -4.19
N GLU A 336 -13.05 -11.44 -5.40
CA GLU A 336 -12.65 -12.66 -6.10
C GLU A 336 -11.50 -13.37 -5.38
N ALA A 337 -10.46 -12.63 -4.94
CA ALA A 337 -9.35 -13.18 -4.17
C ALA A 337 -9.83 -13.87 -2.88
N ALA A 338 -10.71 -13.23 -2.13
CA ALA A 338 -11.31 -13.81 -0.92
C ALA A 338 -12.16 -15.06 -1.23
N ALA A 339 -12.95 -15.04 -2.32
CA ALA A 339 -13.74 -16.18 -2.75
C ALA A 339 -12.86 -17.36 -3.17
N GLU A 340 -11.75 -17.11 -3.87
CA GLU A 340 -10.79 -18.15 -4.24
C GLU A 340 -10.09 -18.77 -3.04
N ILE A 341 -9.69 -17.96 -2.04
CA ILE A 341 -9.12 -18.46 -0.78
C ILE A 341 -10.12 -19.35 -0.07
N LYS A 342 -11.38 -18.92 0.06
CA LYS A 342 -12.46 -19.70 0.65
C LYS A 342 -12.74 -21.01 -0.08
N ALA A 343 -12.53 -21.04 -1.39
CA ALA A 343 -12.65 -22.25 -2.21
C ALA A 343 -11.38 -23.15 -2.17
N GLY A 344 -10.39 -22.83 -1.35
CA GLY A 344 -9.12 -23.57 -1.26
C GLY A 344 -8.17 -23.34 -2.43
N LYS A 345 -8.40 -22.35 -3.28
CA LYS A 345 -7.53 -21.96 -4.41
C LYS A 345 -6.44 -20.98 -3.95
N VAL A 346 -5.73 -21.35 -2.92
CA VAL A 346 -4.60 -20.61 -2.35
C VAL A 346 -3.41 -21.54 -2.22
N PRO A 347 -2.17 -21.06 -2.37
CA PRO A 347 -0.98 -21.87 -2.08
C PRO A 347 -1.04 -22.44 -0.66
N ASP A 348 -0.45 -23.62 -0.47
CA ASP A 348 -0.37 -24.24 0.86
C ASP A 348 0.34 -23.28 1.83
N LEU A 349 -0.36 -22.87 2.89
CA LEU A 349 0.17 -21.94 3.89
C LEU A 349 1.41 -22.53 4.61
N LYS A 350 1.52 -23.86 4.69
CA LYS A 350 2.70 -24.55 5.23
C LYS A 350 3.93 -24.46 4.33
N ALA A 351 3.74 -24.11 3.06
CA ALA A 351 4.84 -23.90 2.11
C ALA A 351 5.48 -22.52 2.24
N ILE A 352 4.91 -21.62 3.07
CA ILE A 352 5.50 -20.31 3.34
C ILE A 352 6.83 -20.50 4.09
N LYS A 353 7.89 -19.94 3.53
CA LYS A 353 9.25 -20.03 4.08
C LYS A 353 9.87 -18.63 4.15
N VAL A 354 10.69 -18.42 5.16
CA VAL A 354 11.61 -17.28 5.19
C VAL A 354 12.71 -17.52 4.17
N VAL A 355 12.96 -16.54 3.28
CA VAL A 355 13.92 -16.66 2.16
C VAL A 355 15.07 -15.67 2.24
N ALA A 356 14.94 -14.65 3.06
CA ALA A 356 16.00 -13.65 3.32
C ALA A 356 15.90 -13.15 4.76
N GLU A 357 17.04 -12.89 5.39
CA GLU A 357 17.16 -12.27 6.71
C GLU A 357 17.58 -10.78 6.60
#